data_e8c9dc4db35405338e653788d520d4f8
#
_entry.id   e8c9dc4db35405338e653788d520d4f8
#
_cell.length_a   1.000
_cell.length_b   1.000
_cell.length_c   1.000
_cell.angle_alpha   90.00
_cell.angle_beta   90.00
_cell.angle_gamma   90.00
#
_symmetry.space_group_name_H-M   'P 1'
#
loop_
_entity.id
_entity.type
_entity.pdbx_description
1 polymer ?
#
loop_
_entity_poly.entity_id
_entity_poly.type
_entity_poly.pdbx_seq_one_letter_code
_entity_poly.pdbx_strand_id
1 'polypeptide(L)'
;MKINNALPKLLVVLLAIVLMASCEEEIGTIGSEVIGDQDVNATLDITSTIQSYSKKFQAVQTNGLQINQLGIYNDPVYGMSKVNLLAQVALETPNPSVNFLSQLDSVVLYIPYFSEEITDELDESSYVLDSVYGTTPMDISIFESNYFLRDFDPNSGFEDVQGYFSNQNDLFESFKGELIYSITDFLPSTESYTETTFEQDDAGDNTSESTVVAPGIRVKLPEAFFRDKILDMEGTPELLNNNNFREYFRGIFFEVTGTDTNLLKFDMTAAKIDIYFTSQFDTPSIGTVDGDLANAPTREEKKITLLFDAINVNVFENELNGQIQSELLSQDQQNGEDRLYLRGGEGIAAVVSLFGDDNDGNGVADELDEIRQNNWLINEANLIFYVDKD
;
A
#
# COMPACT_ATOMS: atom_id res chain seq x y z
N MET A 1 33.72 26.71 -60.87
CA MET A 1 32.95 27.55 -59.93
C MET A 1 32.63 26.76 -58.70
N LYS A 2 33.34 26.99 -57.59
CA LYS A 2 33.12 26.24 -56.31
C LYS A 2 31.93 26.89 -55.61
N ILE A 3 30.83 26.18 -55.56
CA ILE A 3 29.65 26.59 -54.79
C ILE A 3 30.00 26.40 -53.33
N ASN A 4 29.97 27.49 -52.58
CA ASN A 4 30.40 27.60 -51.20
C ASN A 4 29.42 26.83 -50.29
N ASN A 5 29.87 25.75 -49.66
CA ASN A 5 29.11 24.93 -48.70
C ASN A 5 28.75 25.68 -47.38
N ALA A 6 28.95 26.99 -47.34
CA ALA A 6 28.57 27.82 -46.19
C ALA A 6 27.07 28.21 -46.17
N LEU A 7 26.46 28.29 -47.35
CA LEU A 7 25.05 28.74 -47.45
C LEU A 7 24.06 27.80 -46.75
N PRO A 8 24.11 26.44 -46.94
CA PRO A 8 23.22 25.55 -46.23
C PRO A 8 23.48 25.50 -44.69
N LYS A 9 24.71 25.68 -44.25
CA LYS A 9 25.03 25.76 -42.83
C LYS A 9 24.49 27.03 -42.18
N LEU A 10 24.55 28.17 -42.89
CA LEU A 10 23.97 29.42 -42.41
C LEU A 10 22.43 29.35 -42.35
N LEU A 11 21.82 28.65 -43.27
CA LEU A 11 20.35 28.47 -43.30
C LEU A 11 19.89 27.60 -42.12
N VAL A 12 20.64 26.56 -41.74
CA VAL A 12 20.34 25.70 -40.57
C VAL A 12 20.50 26.47 -39.27
N VAL A 13 21.52 27.31 -39.15
CA VAL A 13 21.70 28.16 -37.96
C VAL A 13 20.60 29.21 -37.85
N LEU A 14 20.23 29.81 -38.95
CA LEU A 14 19.09 30.78 -38.99
C LEU A 14 17.77 30.13 -38.61
N LEU A 15 17.51 28.90 -39.10
CA LEU A 15 16.32 28.13 -38.74
C LEU A 15 16.31 27.72 -37.25
N ALA A 16 17.47 27.37 -36.67
CA ALA A 16 17.59 27.07 -35.26
C ALA A 16 17.35 28.29 -34.35
N ILE A 17 17.79 29.50 -34.79
CA ILE A 17 17.55 30.75 -34.08
C ILE A 17 16.06 31.11 -34.10
N VAL A 18 15.35 30.87 -35.21
CA VAL A 18 13.90 31.11 -35.35
C VAL A 18 13.10 30.14 -34.47
N LEU A 19 13.56 28.90 -34.32
CA LEU A 19 12.93 27.91 -33.43
C LEU A 19 13.14 28.21 -31.94
N MET A 20 14.21 28.94 -31.55
CA MET A 20 14.44 29.41 -30.21
C MET A 20 13.75 30.73 -29.87
N ALA A 21 13.19 31.43 -30.85
CA ALA A 21 12.37 32.62 -30.64
C ALA A 21 10.87 32.30 -30.53
N SER A 22 10.52 31.04 -30.27
CA SER A 22 9.15 30.69 -29.81
C SER A 22 9.00 31.23 -28.40
N CYS A 23 8.43 32.43 -28.32
CA CYS A 23 8.01 33.00 -27.05
C CYS A 23 7.17 32.03 -26.30
N GLU A 24 7.51 31.80 -25.03
CA GLU A 24 6.55 31.33 -24.01
C GLU A 24 5.41 32.36 -24.01
N GLU A 25 4.28 32.01 -24.60
CA GLU A 25 3.04 32.72 -24.33
C GLU A 25 2.72 32.45 -22.85
N GLU A 26 2.84 33.46 -22.02
CA GLU A 26 2.25 33.47 -20.68
C GLU A 26 0.77 33.10 -20.83
N ILE A 27 0.35 32.02 -20.18
CA ILE A 27 -1.04 31.53 -20.13
C ILE A 27 -1.96 32.51 -19.39
N GLY A 28 -1.60 33.80 -19.38
CA GLY A 28 -2.30 34.86 -18.66
C GLY A 28 -3.28 35.70 -19.47
N THR A 29 -3.42 35.50 -20.80
CA THR A 29 -4.16 36.47 -21.64
C THR A 29 -5.29 35.90 -22.46
N ILE A 30 -5.90 34.81 -22.07
CA ILE A 30 -7.17 34.39 -22.69
C ILE A 30 -8.30 35.20 -22.05
N GLY A 31 -8.63 36.33 -22.63
CA GLY A 31 -9.77 37.17 -22.23
C GLY A 31 -9.52 38.68 -22.25
N SER A 32 -8.26 39.15 -22.31
CA SER A 32 -7.96 40.58 -22.32
C SER A 32 -8.40 41.32 -23.60
N GLU A 33 -8.58 40.61 -24.71
CA GLU A 33 -9.06 41.20 -25.97
C GLU A 33 -10.60 41.38 -26.05
N VAL A 34 -11.35 40.82 -25.08
CA VAL A 34 -12.82 40.91 -25.03
C VAL A 34 -13.31 42.08 -24.16
N ILE A 35 -12.48 42.53 -23.27
CA ILE A 35 -12.77 43.68 -22.39
C ILE A 35 -11.91 44.83 -22.91
N GLY A 36 -12.48 45.70 -23.77
CA GLY A 36 -11.78 46.87 -24.34
C GLY A 36 -10.96 47.61 -23.30
N ASP A 37 -10.08 48.57 -23.73
CA ASP A 37 -9.12 49.38 -22.95
C ASP A 37 -9.66 50.01 -21.65
N GLN A 38 -10.23 49.18 -20.78
CA GLN A 38 -10.50 49.46 -19.39
C GLN A 38 -9.33 48.90 -18.60
N ASP A 39 -8.57 49.78 -17.97
CA ASP A 39 -7.58 49.38 -16.94
C ASP A 39 -8.25 48.44 -15.93
N VAL A 40 -8.12 47.13 -16.13
CA VAL A 40 -8.55 46.16 -15.14
C VAL A 40 -7.50 46.23 -14.03
N ASN A 41 -7.69 47.09 -13.08
CA ASN A 41 -6.86 47.19 -11.89
C ASN A 41 -7.17 45.96 -11.01
N ALA A 42 -6.38 44.87 -11.17
CA ALA A 42 -6.39 43.78 -10.23
C ALA A 42 -5.79 44.27 -8.91
N THR A 43 -6.56 44.26 -7.85
CA THR A 43 -6.08 44.55 -6.48
C THR A 43 -5.95 43.25 -5.72
N LEU A 44 -4.83 43.10 -5.02
CA LEU A 44 -4.63 41.96 -4.09
C LEU A 44 -5.42 42.27 -2.81
N ASP A 45 -6.37 41.39 -2.46
CA ASP A 45 -7.02 41.41 -1.16
C ASP A 45 -6.35 40.31 -0.28
N ILE A 46 -5.85 40.74 0.87
CA ILE A 46 -5.22 39.89 1.90
C ILE A 46 -5.91 40.05 3.25
N THR A 47 -7.12 40.65 3.27
CA THR A 47 -7.81 41.01 4.50
C THR A 47 -8.81 39.97 4.97
N SER A 48 -9.08 38.94 4.15
CA SER A 48 -10.03 37.90 4.52
C SER A 48 -9.56 37.14 5.76
N THR A 49 -10.47 36.94 6.69
CA THR A 49 -10.19 36.22 7.94
C THR A 49 -9.96 34.76 7.68
N ILE A 50 -8.84 34.22 8.18
CA ILE A 50 -8.49 32.79 8.15
C ILE A 50 -8.29 32.37 9.60
N GLN A 51 -9.03 31.33 10.00
CA GLN A 51 -8.87 30.67 11.28
C GLN A 51 -8.46 29.21 11.01
N SER A 52 -7.38 28.76 11.65
CA SER A 52 -6.89 27.40 11.45
C SER A 52 -6.41 26.79 12.76
N TYR A 53 -6.68 25.50 12.93
CA TYR A 53 -6.23 24.75 14.11
C TYR A 53 -6.01 23.28 13.75
N SER A 54 -5.25 22.57 14.59
CA SER A 54 -5.00 21.16 14.41
C SER A 54 -5.98 20.32 15.21
N LYS A 55 -6.39 19.18 14.64
CA LYS A 55 -7.30 18.24 15.28
C LYS A 55 -6.75 16.81 15.16
N LYS A 56 -6.54 16.16 16.31
CA LYS A 56 -6.19 14.73 16.34
C LYS A 56 -7.42 13.87 16.09
N PHE A 57 -7.27 12.86 15.23
CA PHE A 57 -8.25 11.79 15.09
C PHE A 57 -8.08 10.75 16.19
N GLN A 58 -9.17 10.15 16.64
CA GLN A 58 -9.13 9.07 17.64
C GLN A 58 -9.03 7.68 17.00
N ALA A 59 -9.70 7.52 15.88
CA ALA A 59 -9.68 6.32 15.08
C ALA A 59 -10.00 6.67 13.63
N VAL A 60 -9.37 5.96 12.70
CA VAL A 60 -9.65 6.07 11.28
C VAL A 60 -9.92 4.68 10.72
N GLN A 61 -10.78 4.61 9.72
CA GLN A 61 -11.02 3.34 9.03
C GLN A 61 -9.77 2.94 8.25
N THR A 62 -9.33 1.69 8.42
CA THR A 62 -8.07 1.19 7.86
C THR A 62 -8.22 -0.07 7.01
N ASN A 63 -9.43 -0.57 6.81
CA ASN A 63 -9.70 -1.55 5.76
C ASN A 63 -9.99 -0.84 4.43
N GLY A 64 -9.64 -1.50 3.34
CA GLY A 64 -9.79 -0.95 1.98
C GLY A 64 -8.72 0.09 1.60
N LEU A 65 -7.63 0.17 2.35
CA LEU A 65 -6.47 0.99 1.99
C LEU A 65 -5.68 0.30 0.89
N GLN A 66 -5.18 1.09 -0.07
CA GLN A 66 -4.25 0.60 -1.11
C GLN A 66 -2.85 0.35 -0.56
N ILE A 67 -2.49 1.03 0.53
CA ILE A 67 -1.17 0.95 1.16
C ILE A 67 -1.34 0.47 2.59
N ASN A 68 -0.72 -0.66 2.89
CA ASN A 68 -0.61 -1.22 4.22
C ASN A 68 0.74 -0.91 4.84
N GLN A 69 0.83 -1.00 6.16
CA GLN A 69 2.02 -0.67 6.93
C GLN A 69 2.33 -1.75 7.95
N LEU A 70 3.61 -1.93 8.26
CA LEU A 70 4.07 -2.80 9.33
C LEU A 70 5.39 -2.25 9.89
N GLY A 71 5.49 -2.08 11.20
CA GLY A 71 6.72 -1.60 11.82
C GLY A 71 6.51 -0.67 13.00
N ILE A 72 7.63 -0.15 13.52
CA ILE A 72 7.66 0.84 14.60
C ILE A 72 8.56 1.98 14.15
N TYR A 73 8.04 3.18 14.11
CA TYR A 73 8.79 4.36 13.74
C TYR A 73 8.65 5.45 14.81
N ASN A 74 9.78 5.94 15.27
CA ASN A 74 9.83 7.07 16.19
C ASN A 74 10.12 8.34 15.43
N ASP A 75 9.04 9.06 15.09
CA ASP A 75 9.14 10.35 14.42
C ASP A 75 9.71 11.40 15.39
N PRO A 76 10.75 12.16 15.00
CA PRO A 76 11.40 13.12 15.90
C PRO A 76 10.47 14.25 16.34
N VAL A 77 9.44 14.58 15.58
CA VAL A 77 8.44 15.62 15.90
C VAL A 77 7.23 15.02 16.59
N TYR A 78 6.62 14.00 15.99
CA TYR A 78 5.32 13.48 16.42
C TYR A 78 5.40 12.35 17.45
N GLY A 79 6.56 11.69 17.62
CA GLY A 79 6.73 10.56 18.52
C GLY A 79 6.45 9.21 17.87
N MET A 80 6.27 8.18 18.70
CA MET A 80 6.25 6.78 18.26
C MET A 80 4.93 6.40 17.59
N SER A 81 5.05 5.60 16.53
CA SER A 81 3.95 4.90 15.88
C SER A 81 4.32 3.43 15.71
N LYS A 82 3.56 2.53 16.33
CA LYS A 82 3.64 1.10 16.10
C LYS A 82 2.44 0.68 15.25
N VAL A 83 2.69 -0.09 14.20
CA VAL A 83 1.66 -0.53 13.26
C VAL A 83 1.73 -2.03 13.08
N ASN A 84 0.64 -2.70 13.45
CA ASN A 84 0.42 -4.12 13.21
C ASN A 84 -0.57 -4.29 12.03
N LEU A 85 -0.68 -5.52 11.52
CA LEU A 85 -1.52 -5.82 10.37
C LEU A 85 -2.29 -7.12 10.60
N LEU A 86 -3.61 -7.07 10.45
CA LEU A 86 -4.45 -8.25 10.29
C LEU A 86 -4.82 -8.39 8.82
N ALA A 87 -4.50 -9.52 8.23
CA ALA A 87 -4.74 -9.81 6.83
C ALA A 87 -5.55 -11.10 6.66
N GLN A 88 -6.66 -11.00 5.95
CA GLN A 88 -7.49 -12.16 5.59
C GLN A 88 -6.85 -12.90 4.41
N VAL A 89 -6.92 -14.22 4.42
CA VAL A 89 -6.38 -15.06 3.34
C VAL A 89 -7.48 -15.73 2.53
N ALA A 90 -7.22 -15.95 1.25
CA ALA A 90 -8.08 -16.64 0.31
C ALA A 90 -7.28 -17.63 -0.53
N LEU A 91 -7.91 -18.68 -1.00
CA LEU A 91 -7.33 -19.58 -1.99
C LEU A 91 -7.35 -18.89 -3.36
N GLU A 92 -6.21 -18.86 -4.07
CA GLU A 92 -6.17 -18.43 -5.48
C GLU A 92 -7.07 -19.36 -6.33
N THR A 93 -6.96 -20.66 -6.12
CA THR A 93 -7.81 -21.65 -6.76
C THR A 93 -8.55 -22.45 -5.68
N PRO A 94 -9.86 -22.25 -5.50
CA PRO A 94 -10.66 -23.05 -4.59
C PRO A 94 -10.71 -24.51 -4.96
N ASN A 95 -10.92 -25.38 -3.95
CA ASN A 95 -10.97 -26.82 -4.09
C ASN A 95 -9.69 -27.42 -4.74
N PRO A 96 -8.51 -27.11 -4.19
CA PRO A 96 -7.24 -27.60 -4.74
C PRO A 96 -7.17 -29.12 -4.69
N SER A 97 -6.55 -29.72 -5.72
CA SER A 97 -6.30 -31.16 -5.76
C SER A 97 -4.87 -31.45 -5.37
N VAL A 98 -4.68 -32.18 -4.28
CA VAL A 98 -3.38 -32.47 -3.68
C VAL A 98 -2.93 -33.91 -4.00
N ASN A 99 -3.84 -34.87 -4.01
CA ASN A 99 -3.62 -36.32 -4.06
C ASN A 99 -3.03 -36.96 -2.78
N PHE A 100 -3.45 -38.15 -2.49
CA PHE A 100 -3.25 -38.85 -1.22
C PHE A 100 -1.78 -39.08 -0.79
N LEU A 101 -0.83 -39.13 -1.72
CA LEU A 101 0.58 -39.39 -1.43
C LEU A 101 1.47 -38.15 -1.59
N SER A 102 0.91 -36.97 -1.46
CA SER A 102 1.66 -35.73 -1.64
C SER A 102 2.62 -35.48 -0.49
N GLN A 103 3.83 -35.02 -0.85
CA GLN A 103 4.83 -34.52 0.09
C GLN A 103 4.87 -33.01 0.03
N LEU A 104 4.72 -32.36 1.16
CA LEU A 104 4.93 -30.92 1.28
C LEU A 104 6.44 -30.64 1.25
N ASP A 105 6.87 -29.79 0.33
CA ASP A 105 8.29 -29.51 0.08
C ASP A 105 8.73 -28.19 0.71
N SER A 106 7.91 -27.16 0.61
CA SER A 106 8.17 -25.87 1.26
C SER A 106 6.93 -24.97 1.25
N VAL A 107 6.90 -24.02 2.21
CA VAL A 107 5.92 -22.95 2.28
C VAL A 107 6.65 -21.63 2.32
N VAL A 108 6.32 -20.71 1.44
CA VAL A 108 7.00 -19.41 1.33
C VAL A 108 6.00 -18.28 1.41
N LEU A 109 6.12 -17.42 2.42
CA LEU A 109 5.46 -16.13 2.48
C LEU A 109 6.28 -15.12 1.67
N TYR A 110 5.61 -14.34 0.84
CA TYR A 110 6.19 -13.22 0.14
C TYR A 110 5.28 -11.99 0.23
N ILE A 111 5.84 -10.87 0.69
CA ILE A 111 5.18 -9.56 0.76
C ILE A 111 6.12 -8.57 0.09
N PRO A 112 5.82 -8.09 -1.15
CA PRO A 112 6.70 -7.16 -1.87
C PRO A 112 6.72 -5.78 -1.20
N TYR A 113 7.90 -5.14 -1.20
CA TYR A 113 8.00 -3.72 -0.88
C TYR A 113 7.64 -2.87 -2.09
N PHE A 114 7.33 -1.60 -1.86
CA PHE A 114 7.44 -0.62 -2.92
C PHE A 114 8.93 -0.42 -3.25
N SER A 115 9.29 -0.71 -4.48
CA SER A 115 10.66 -0.59 -4.98
C SER A 115 10.65 -0.17 -6.45
N GLU A 116 11.68 0.57 -6.85
CA GLU A 116 11.92 0.95 -8.23
C GLU A 116 13.08 0.14 -8.77
N GLU A 117 12.87 -0.49 -9.92
CA GLU A 117 13.94 -1.18 -10.64
C GLU A 117 14.77 -0.17 -11.43
N ILE A 118 16.08 -0.20 -11.21
CA ILE A 118 17.05 0.62 -11.93
C ILE A 118 17.92 -0.31 -12.76
N THR A 119 17.93 -0.11 -14.07
CA THR A 119 18.82 -0.82 -15.00
C THR A 119 20.00 0.06 -15.30
N ASP A 120 21.21 -0.47 -15.16
CA ASP A 120 22.45 0.25 -15.45
C ASP A 120 22.83 0.17 -16.96
N GLU A 121 23.97 0.77 -17.31
CA GLU A 121 24.48 0.77 -18.70
C GLU A 121 24.91 -0.64 -19.19
N LEU A 122 24.99 -1.62 -18.31
CA LEU A 122 25.37 -3.01 -18.60
C LEU A 122 24.16 -3.95 -18.63
N ASP A 123 22.93 -3.39 -18.60
CA ASP A 123 21.66 -4.13 -18.48
C ASP A 123 21.55 -4.96 -17.18
N GLU A 124 22.30 -4.59 -16.11
CA GLU A 124 22.13 -5.20 -14.80
C GLU A 124 21.05 -4.46 -14.02
N SER A 125 20.06 -5.22 -13.54
CA SER A 125 18.96 -4.67 -12.73
C SER A 125 19.31 -4.65 -11.25
N SER A 126 19.05 -3.52 -10.62
CA SER A 126 19.11 -3.31 -9.17
C SER A 126 17.82 -2.65 -8.68
N TYR A 127 17.59 -2.65 -7.38
CA TYR A 127 16.38 -2.08 -6.81
C TYR A 127 16.69 -1.01 -5.77
N VAL A 128 15.89 0.04 -5.75
CA VAL A 128 15.86 1.03 -4.68
C VAL A 128 14.53 0.90 -3.95
N LEU A 129 14.59 0.78 -2.63
CA LEU A 129 13.38 0.69 -1.82
C LEU A 129 12.74 2.06 -1.68
N ASP A 130 11.43 2.10 -1.88
CA ASP A 130 10.59 3.23 -1.54
C ASP A 130 9.79 2.93 -0.27
N SER A 131 9.40 3.98 0.44
CA SER A 131 8.50 3.88 1.59
C SER A 131 8.99 2.99 2.75
N VAL A 132 10.30 3.00 2.99
CA VAL A 132 10.96 2.42 4.17
C VAL A 132 11.45 3.55 5.06
N TYR A 133 11.01 3.58 6.31
CA TYR A 133 11.34 4.61 7.31
C TYR A 133 12.07 3.98 8.48
N GLY A 134 13.24 4.52 8.82
CA GLY A 134 14.12 3.94 9.84
C GLY A 134 15.12 2.92 9.29
N THR A 135 16.11 2.56 10.11
CA THR A 135 17.25 1.71 9.70
C THR A 135 17.56 0.63 10.73
N THR A 136 16.81 0.57 11.82
CA THR A 136 17.03 -0.39 12.89
C THR A 136 16.22 -1.66 12.62
N PRO A 137 16.78 -2.86 12.82
CA PRO A 137 16.04 -4.11 12.65
C PRO A 137 14.81 -4.21 13.55
N MET A 138 13.81 -4.96 13.08
CA MET A 138 12.59 -5.26 13.85
C MET A 138 12.35 -6.77 13.95
N ASP A 139 11.63 -7.17 14.99
CA ASP A 139 11.12 -8.53 15.11
C ASP A 139 9.67 -8.57 14.65
N ILE A 140 9.35 -9.54 13.79
CA ILE A 140 7.99 -9.74 13.27
C ILE A 140 7.51 -11.12 13.72
N SER A 141 6.41 -11.15 14.46
CA SER A 141 5.72 -12.39 14.83
C SER A 141 4.46 -12.58 13.97
N ILE A 142 4.33 -13.76 13.40
CA ILE A 142 3.25 -14.14 12.49
C ILE A 142 2.35 -15.13 13.20
N PHE A 143 1.12 -14.72 13.51
CA PHE A 143 0.14 -15.55 14.21
C PHE A 143 -1.02 -15.92 13.28
N GLU A 144 -1.61 -17.09 13.49
CA GLU A 144 -2.96 -17.33 13.01
C GLU A 144 -3.93 -16.35 13.69
N SER A 145 -4.89 -15.82 12.95
CA SER A 145 -5.98 -15.03 13.51
C SER A 145 -7.26 -15.84 13.57
N ASN A 146 -7.90 -15.86 14.74
CA ASN A 146 -9.23 -16.43 14.94
C ASN A 146 -10.35 -15.37 14.79
N TYR A 147 -10.03 -14.13 14.43
CA TYR A 147 -11.00 -13.09 14.16
C TYR A 147 -11.52 -13.18 12.73
N PHE A 148 -12.84 -13.32 12.58
CA PHE A 148 -13.45 -13.35 11.25
C PHE A 148 -13.75 -11.92 10.76
N LEU A 149 -13.04 -11.48 9.74
CA LEU A 149 -13.30 -10.21 9.07
C LEU A 149 -14.50 -10.36 8.12
N ARG A 150 -15.57 -9.60 8.39
CA ARG A 150 -16.81 -9.61 7.61
C ARG A 150 -16.75 -8.58 6.50
N ASP A 151 -17.38 -8.90 5.37
CA ASP A 151 -17.50 -7.97 4.25
C ASP A 151 -18.55 -6.87 4.53
N PHE A 152 -19.64 -7.22 5.25
CA PHE A 152 -20.78 -6.32 5.50
C PHE A 152 -21.08 -6.14 6.98
N ASP A 153 -21.55 -4.93 7.35
CA ASP A 153 -21.96 -4.60 8.72
C ASP A 153 -23.34 -5.19 9.04
N PRO A 154 -23.44 -6.11 10.00
CA PRO A 154 -24.73 -6.65 10.42
C PRO A 154 -25.66 -5.61 11.08
N ASN A 155 -25.11 -4.49 11.60
CA ASN A 155 -25.91 -3.43 12.21
C ASN A 155 -26.65 -2.58 11.18
N SER A 156 -26.13 -2.50 9.95
CA SER A 156 -26.83 -1.86 8.82
C SER A 156 -27.82 -2.78 8.11
N GLY A 157 -28.03 -4.01 8.62
CA GLY A 157 -28.78 -5.04 7.89
C GLY A 157 -28.03 -5.62 6.71
N PHE A 158 -26.69 -5.56 6.72
CA PHE A 158 -25.78 -5.99 5.66
C PHE A 158 -25.85 -5.13 4.38
N GLU A 159 -26.30 -3.88 4.48
CA GLU A 159 -26.34 -2.93 3.37
C GLU A 159 -25.01 -2.18 3.20
N ASP A 160 -24.30 -1.90 4.33
CA ASP A 160 -23.04 -1.19 4.33
C ASP A 160 -21.85 -2.15 4.45
N VAL A 161 -20.68 -1.72 3.93
CA VAL A 161 -19.41 -2.43 4.11
C VAL A 161 -18.98 -2.33 5.57
N GLN A 162 -18.49 -3.43 6.14
CA GLN A 162 -17.98 -3.45 7.50
C GLN A 162 -16.73 -2.55 7.62
N GLY A 163 -16.80 -1.54 8.46
CA GLY A 163 -15.66 -0.70 8.83
C GLY A 163 -14.80 -1.37 9.90
N TYR A 164 -13.47 -1.37 9.67
CA TYR A 164 -12.46 -1.73 10.66
C TYR A 164 -11.54 -0.55 10.88
N PHE A 165 -11.16 -0.31 12.15
CA PHE A 165 -10.54 0.93 12.56
C PHE A 165 -9.16 0.74 13.17
N SER A 166 -8.35 1.78 13.07
CA SER A 166 -6.97 1.84 13.53
C SER A 166 -6.76 1.49 15.01
N ASN A 167 -7.73 1.77 15.87
CA ASN A 167 -7.65 1.57 17.31
C ASN A 167 -8.14 0.19 17.79
N GLN A 168 -8.31 -0.78 16.89
CA GLN A 168 -8.84 -2.11 17.23
C GLN A 168 -7.73 -3.14 17.55
N ASN A 169 -6.51 -2.71 17.86
CA ASN A 169 -5.40 -3.62 18.16
C ASN A 169 -5.72 -4.62 19.27
N ASP A 170 -6.21 -4.16 20.42
CA ASP A 170 -6.55 -5.03 21.56
C ASP A 170 -7.61 -6.08 21.21
N LEU A 171 -8.57 -5.69 20.34
CA LEU A 171 -9.59 -6.61 19.87
C LEU A 171 -8.95 -7.76 19.07
N PHE A 172 -8.12 -7.45 18.08
CA PHE A 172 -7.50 -8.46 17.23
C PHE A 172 -6.47 -9.29 17.98
N GLU A 173 -5.70 -8.69 18.87
CA GLU A 173 -4.78 -9.41 19.75
C GLU A 173 -5.49 -10.46 20.61
N SER A 174 -6.71 -10.17 21.09
CA SER A 174 -7.49 -11.13 21.87
C SER A 174 -7.91 -12.39 21.08
N PHE A 175 -7.83 -12.33 19.75
CA PHE A 175 -8.11 -13.42 18.82
C PHE A 175 -6.85 -14.02 18.18
N LYS A 176 -5.66 -13.69 18.66
CA LYS A 176 -4.43 -14.37 18.21
C LYS A 176 -4.53 -15.86 18.52
N GLY A 177 -4.26 -16.68 17.52
CA GLY A 177 -4.20 -18.12 17.60
C GLY A 177 -2.75 -18.61 17.78
N GLU A 178 -2.39 -19.64 17.04
CA GLU A 178 -1.07 -20.24 17.07
C GLU A 178 0.00 -19.28 16.50
N LEU A 179 1.19 -19.25 17.14
CA LEU A 179 2.35 -18.59 16.54
C LEU A 179 2.87 -19.46 15.39
N ILE A 180 2.72 -18.99 14.16
CA ILE A 180 3.17 -19.68 12.96
C ILE A 180 4.68 -19.55 12.83
N TYR A 181 5.20 -18.30 12.90
CA TYR A 181 6.63 -18.03 12.70
C TYR A 181 7.06 -16.73 13.36
N SER A 182 8.35 -16.61 13.69
CA SER A 182 8.97 -15.36 14.12
C SER A 182 10.19 -15.06 13.28
N ILE A 183 10.25 -13.84 12.74
CA ILE A 183 11.40 -13.30 12.07
C ILE A 183 12.12 -12.38 13.05
N THR A 184 13.36 -12.65 13.36
CA THR A 184 14.17 -11.84 14.28
C THR A 184 15.17 -10.99 13.49
N ASP A 185 15.48 -9.81 14.00
CA ASP A 185 16.45 -8.89 13.42
C ASP A 185 16.19 -8.58 11.93
N PHE A 186 14.90 -8.46 11.55
CA PHE A 186 14.52 -8.20 10.18
C PHE A 186 14.90 -6.78 9.76
N LEU A 187 15.65 -6.68 8.67
CA LEU A 187 15.98 -5.42 8.01
C LEU A 187 15.60 -5.52 6.51
N PRO A 188 14.85 -4.56 5.97
CA PRO A 188 14.51 -4.54 4.55
C PRO A 188 15.76 -4.55 3.66
N SER A 189 15.75 -5.40 2.62
CA SER A 189 16.85 -5.54 1.67
C SER A 189 16.42 -5.13 0.26
N THR A 190 17.33 -4.60 -0.52
CA THR A 190 17.15 -4.31 -1.94
C THR A 190 17.34 -5.53 -2.83
N GLU A 191 17.65 -6.69 -2.26
CA GLU A 191 17.93 -7.90 -3.02
C GLU A 191 16.65 -8.48 -3.62
N SER A 192 16.67 -8.64 -4.94
CA SER A 192 15.67 -9.45 -5.66
C SER A 192 15.99 -10.94 -5.51
N TYR A 193 15.05 -11.79 -5.84
CA TYR A 193 15.29 -13.22 -5.91
C TYR A 193 14.76 -13.80 -7.21
N THR A 194 15.28 -14.96 -7.60
CA THR A 194 14.79 -15.67 -8.77
C THR A 194 13.82 -16.77 -8.34
N GLU A 195 12.58 -16.72 -8.83
CA GLU A 195 11.62 -17.80 -8.73
C GLU A 195 11.75 -18.65 -10.00
N THR A 196 11.94 -19.96 -9.83
CA THR A 196 11.96 -20.91 -10.95
C THR A 196 10.70 -21.76 -10.87
N THR A 197 9.88 -21.69 -11.91
CA THR A 197 8.71 -22.52 -12.08
C THR A 197 9.04 -23.63 -13.07
N PHE A 198 8.54 -24.84 -12.79
CA PHE A 198 8.71 -25.99 -13.68
C PHE A 198 7.35 -26.27 -14.32
N GLU A 199 7.34 -26.33 -15.63
CA GLU A 199 6.18 -26.73 -16.41
C GLU A 199 6.54 -27.94 -17.24
N GLN A 200 5.59 -28.87 -17.37
CA GLN A 200 5.73 -30.01 -18.27
C GLN A 200 5.01 -29.69 -19.59
N ASP A 201 5.72 -29.76 -20.70
CA ASP A 201 5.12 -29.54 -22.00
C ASP A 201 4.25 -30.74 -22.44
N ASP A 202 3.52 -30.57 -23.55
CA ASP A 202 2.65 -31.61 -24.12
C ASP A 202 3.41 -32.89 -24.53
N ALA A 203 4.73 -32.83 -24.66
CA ALA A 203 5.59 -33.98 -24.99
C ALA A 203 6.11 -34.70 -23.73
N GLY A 204 5.85 -34.14 -22.54
CA GLY A 204 6.30 -34.68 -21.26
C GLY A 204 7.71 -34.21 -20.87
N ASP A 205 8.28 -33.23 -21.58
CA ASP A 205 9.57 -32.65 -21.26
C ASP A 205 9.39 -31.52 -20.21
N ASN A 206 10.21 -31.51 -19.15
CA ASN A 206 10.19 -30.47 -18.15
C ASN A 206 10.88 -29.21 -18.69
N THR A 207 10.13 -28.14 -18.78
CA THR A 207 10.62 -26.79 -19.04
C THR A 207 10.71 -26.02 -17.74
N SER A 208 11.71 -25.18 -17.59
CA SER A 208 11.80 -24.29 -16.43
C SER A 208 11.82 -22.83 -16.88
N GLU A 209 10.98 -22.04 -16.30
CA GLU A 209 11.00 -20.60 -16.47
C GLU A 209 11.51 -19.94 -15.19
N SER A 210 12.44 -19.01 -15.33
CA SER A 210 13.01 -18.25 -14.20
C SER A 210 12.61 -16.81 -14.31
N THR A 211 11.91 -16.32 -13.29
CA THR A 211 11.45 -14.93 -13.20
C THR A 211 12.14 -14.23 -12.04
N VAL A 212 12.66 -13.03 -12.29
CA VAL A 212 13.19 -12.17 -11.23
C VAL A 212 12.01 -11.53 -10.49
N VAL A 213 12.00 -11.66 -9.17
CA VAL A 213 10.96 -11.14 -8.30
C VAL A 213 11.54 -10.00 -7.46
N ALA A 214 10.79 -8.91 -7.38
CA ALA A 214 11.18 -7.69 -6.65
C ALA A 214 11.51 -7.96 -5.16
N PRO A 215 12.25 -7.08 -4.50
CA PRO A 215 12.53 -7.17 -3.07
C PRO A 215 11.24 -7.22 -2.23
N GLY A 216 11.29 -7.98 -1.12
CA GLY A 216 10.14 -8.14 -0.23
C GLY A 216 10.48 -8.90 1.05
N ILE A 217 9.55 -8.98 1.97
CA ILE A 217 9.62 -9.93 3.07
C ILE A 217 9.43 -11.32 2.46
N ARG A 218 10.48 -12.13 2.47
CA ARG A 218 10.44 -13.49 1.94
C ARG A 218 10.98 -14.45 2.97
N VAL A 219 10.10 -15.31 3.49
CA VAL A 219 10.46 -16.28 4.53
C VAL A 219 9.85 -17.63 4.30
N LYS A 220 10.56 -18.70 4.67
CA LYS A 220 10.02 -20.04 4.74
C LYS A 220 9.24 -20.22 6.03
N LEU A 221 7.97 -20.59 5.89
CA LEU A 221 7.08 -20.88 6.99
C LEU A 221 7.13 -22.37 7.38
N PRO A 222 6.75 -22.74 8.62
CA PRO A 222 6.70 -24.13 9.08
C PRO A 222 5.72 -24.95 8.24
N GLU A 223 6.21 -26.04 7.66
CA GLU A 223 5.45 -26.92 6.80
C GLU A 223 4.29 -27.60 7.53
N ALA A 224 4.49 -27.97 8.80
CA ALA A 224 3.50 -28.71 9.59
C ALA A 224 2.16 -27.97 9.69
N PHE A 225 2.20 -26.67 9.98
CA PHE A 225 1.00 -25.83 10.08
C PHE A 225 0.19 -25.84 8.77
N PHE A 226 0.85 -25.67 7.64
CA PHE A 226 0.17 -25.62 6.34
C PHE A 226 -0.24 -26.98 5.81
N ARG A 227 0.46 -28.04 6.20
CA ARG A 227 0.01 -29.41 5.94
C ARG A 227 -1.36 -29.63 6.59
N ASP A 228 -1.46 -29.42 7.89
CA ASP A 228 -2.69 -29.63 8.67
C ASP A 228 -3.84 -28.72 8.19
N LYS A 229 -3.51 -27.48 7.82
CA LYS A 229 -4.51 -26.47 7.41
C LYS A 229 -4.96 -26.61 5.95
N ILE A 230 -4.12 -27.11 5.05
CA ILE A 230 -4.39 -27.07 3.61
C ILE A 230 -4.33 -28.48 2.99
N LEU A 231 -3.19 -29.17 3.08
CA LEU A 231 -3.03 -30.43 2.35
C LEU A 231 -3.95 -31.54 2.89
N ASP A 232 -3.99 -31.70 4.21
CA ASP A 232 -4.80 -32.73 4.88
C ASP A 232 -6.31 -32.42 4.86
N MET A 233 -6.68 -31.19 4.41
CA MET A 233 -8.05 -30.75 4.23
C MET A 233 -8.58 -30.91 2.79
N GLU A 234 -7.84 -31.58 1.90
CA GLU A 234 -8.30 -31.85 0.54
C GLU A 234 -9.68 -32.55 0.52
N GLY A 235 -10.56 -32.02 -0.33
CA GLY A 235 -11.89 -32.58 -0.54
C GLY A 235 -12.89 -32.28 0.59
N THR A 236 -12.50 -31.52 1.61
CA THR A 236 -13.39 -31.10 2.68
C THR A 236 -14.19 -29.84 2.30
N PRO A 237 -15.32 -29.58 2.96
CA PRO A 237 -16.10 -28.35 2.72
C PRO A 237 -15.32 -27.06 2.93
N GLU A 238 -14.31 -27.03 3.80
CA GLU A 238 -13.51 -25.88 4.18
C GLU A 238 -12.73 -25.30 2.99
N LEU A 239 -12.24 -26.16 2.08
CA LEU A 239 -11.49 -25.74 0.90
C LEU A 239 -12.33 -25.58 -0.35
N LEU A 240 -13.63 -25.92 -0.31
CA LEU A 240 -14.50 -25.98 -1.49
C LEU A 240 -14.67 -24.62 -2.19
N ASN A 241 -14.68 -23.53 -1.44
CA ASN A 241 -14.80 -22.16 -1.93
C ASN A 241 -14.23 -21.17 -0.92
N ASN A 242 -13.97 -19.92 -1.36
CA ASN A 242 -13.37 -18.93 -0.51
C ASN A 242 -14.26 -18.44 0.65
N ASN A 243 -15.59 -18.57 0.58
CA ASN A 243 -16.45 -18.23 1.72
C ASN A 243 -16.20 -19.20 2.88
N ASN A 244 -16.19 -20.53 2.58
CA ASN A 244 -15.89 -21.55 3.59
C ASN A 244 -14.45 -21.44 4.08
N PHE A 245 -13.51 -21.20 3.15
CA PHE A 245 -12.11 -21.08 3.49
C PHE A 245 -11.84 -19.91 4.47
N ARG A 246 -12.40 -18.75 4.23
CA ARG A 246 -12.28 -17.57 5.13
C ARG A 246 -12.93 -17.78 6.50
N GLU A 247 -13.96 -18.61 6.60
CA GLU A 247 -14.51 -19.00 7.91
C GLU A 247 -13.61 -19.99 8.65
N TYR A 248 -12.93 -20.84 7.95
CA TYR A 248 -12.01 -21.87 8.47
C TYR A 248 -10.64 -21.28 8.82
N PHE A 249 -9.96 -20.65 7.85
CA PHE A 249 -8.68 -19.97 8.03
C PHE A 249 -8.89 -18.46 7.93
N ARG A 250 -9.21 -17.85 9.06
CA ARG A 250 -9.76 -16.49 9.13
C ARG A 250 -8.75 -15.39 8.79
N GLY A 251 -7.45 -15.68 8.88
CA GLY A 251 -6.41 -14.74 8.51
C GLY A 251 -5.11 -14.92 9.28
N ILE A 252 -4.21 -14.00 9.04
CA ILE A 252 -2.88 -13.93 9.67
C ILE A 252 -2.73 -12.56 10.32
N PHE A 253 -2.27 -12.55 11.57
CA PHE A 253 -1.94 -11.33 12.30
C PHE A 253 -0.42 -11.16 12.35
N PHE A 254 0.07 -10.07 11.78
CA PHE A 254 1.47 -9.67 11.81
C PHE A 254 1.66 -8.66 12.94
N GLU A 255 2.46 -9.02 13.92
CA GLU A 255 2.80 -8.20 15.08
C GLU A 255 4.26 -7.82 15.04
N VAL A 256 4.54 -6.54 15.27
CA VAL A 256 5.91 -6.05 15.36
C VAL A 256 6.27 -5.77 16.81
N THR A 257 7.49 -6.13 17.20
CA THR A 257 8.06 -5.83 18.50
C THR A 257 9.40 -5.11 18.37
N GLY A 258 9.69 -4.24 19.35
CA GLY A 258 10.87 -3.37 19.36
C GLY A 258 10.54 -2.03 19.97
N THR A 259 11.50 -1.10 19.99
CA THR A 259 11.31 0.24 20.57
C THR A 259 11.47 1.38 19.55
N ASP A 260 12.32 1.19 18.56
CA ASP A 260 12.54 2.14 17.46
C ASP A 260 13.19 1.34 16.35
N THR A 261 12.39 0.94 15.39
CA THR A 261 12.82 -0.01 14.38
C THR A 261 12.74 0.61 12.98
N ASN A 262 12.10 -0.05 12.06
CA ASN A 262 11.75 0.50 10.78
C ASN A 262 10.24 0.33 10.55
N LEU A 263 9.68 1.18 9.69
CA LEU A 263 8.30 1.11 9.25
C LEU A 263 8.29 0.91 7.73
N LEU A 264 7.61 -0.14 7.31
CA LEU A 264 7.43 -0.49 5.90
C LEU A 264 6.05 -0.10 5.42
N LYS A 265 5.96 0.32 4.16
CA LYS A 265 4.71 0.43 3.42
C LYS A 265 4.74 -0.50 2.22
N PHE A 266 3.63 -1.17 1.97
CA PHE A 266 3.50 -2.15 0.90
C PHE A 266 2.03 -2.33 0.46
N ASP A 267 1.83 -2.98 -0.67
CA ASP A 267 0.53 -3.40 -1.16
C ASP A 267 0.31 -4.89 -0.83
N MET A 268 -0.61 -5.16 0.11
CA MET A 268 -0.93 -6.54 0.49
C MET A 268 -1.62 -7.35 -0.61
N THR A 269 -2.22 -6.69 -1.60
CA THR A 269 -2.88 -7.42 -2.71
C THR A 269 -1.88 -8.17 -3.60
N ALA A 270 -0.61 -7.77 -3.55
CA ALA A 270 0.49 -8.45 -4.25
C ALA A 270 1.20 -9.50 -3.36
N ALA A 271 0.81 -9.61 -2.08
CA ALA A 271 1.38 -10.58 -1.15
C ALA A 271 0.74 -11.95 -1.33
N LYS A 272 1.53 -13.00 -1.08
CA LYS A 272 1.09 -14.40 -1.23
C LYS A 272 1.81 -15.35 -0.28
N ILE A 273 1.19 -16.51 -0.06
CA ILE A 273 1.86 -17.69 0.50
C ILE A 273 1.80 -18.81 -0.53
N ASP A 274 2.95 -19.20 -1.04
CA ASP A 274 3.10 -20.31 -1.97
C ASP A 274 3.44 -21.60 -1.21
N ILE A 275 2.63 -22.62 -1.39
CA ILE A 275 2.75 -23.95 -0.78
C ILE A 275 3.16 -24.91 -1.88
N TYR A 276 4.44 -25.29 -1.90
CA TYR A 276 5.01 -26.19 -2.88
C TYR A 276 4.95 -27.63 -2.37
N PHE A 277 4.47 -28.53 -3.19
CA PHE A 277 4.37 -29.96 -2.85
C PHE A 277 4.57 -30.85 -4.07
N THR A 278 5.09 -32.05 -3.82
CA THR A 278 5.22 -33.09 -4.83
C THR A 278 4.06 -34.07 -4.72
N SER A 279 3.24 -34.11 -5.76
CA SER A 279 2.14 -35.05 -5.89
C SER A 279 2.63 -36.37 -6.51
N GLN A 280 2.20 -37.50 -5.98
CA GLN A 280 2.55 -38.82 -6.47
C GLN A 280 1.30 -39.50 -7.00
N PHE A 281 1.33 -39.91 -8.26
CA PHE A 281 0.24 -40.64 -8.88
C PHE A 281 0.62 -42.12 -8.97
N ASP A 282 -0.27 -43.03 -8.52
CA ASP A 282 -0.23 -44.40 -8.90
C ASP A 282 -0.76 -44.55 -10.34
N THR A 283 0.11 -44.62 -11.31
CA THR A 283 -0.32 -45.04 -12.66
C THR A 283 -0.85 -46.46 -12.58
N PRO A 284 -2.13 -46.72 -12.89
CA PRO A 284 -2.62 -48.10 -12.94
C PRO A 284 -1.79 -48.89 -13.94
N SER A 285 -1.20 -50.00 -13.51
CA SER A 285 -0.51 -50.95 -14.40
C SER A 285 -1.52 -51.50 -15.40
N ILE A 286 -1.63 -50.87 -16.57
CA ILE A 286 -2.25 -51.54 -17.72
C ILE A 286 -1.27 -52.59 -18.14
N GLY A 287 -1.67 -53.86 -18.00
CA GLY A 287 -0.86 -55.04 -18.10
C GLY A 287 0.20 -55.00 -19.20
N THR A 288 1.43 -55.12 -18.80
CA THR A 288 2.61 -55.17 -19.66
C THR A 288 2.66 -56.43 -20.43
N VAL A 289 2.71 -56.31 -21.74
CA VAL A 289 3.34 -57.30 -22.62
C VAL A 289 4.79 -56.84 -22.76
N ASP A 290 5.71 -57.69 -22.24
CA ASP A 290 7.15 -57.52 -22.17
C ASP A 290 7.70 -56.74 -20.96
N GLY A 291 8.21 -57.49 -20.05
CA GLY A 291 9.12 -57.43 -18.92
C GLY A 291 9.97 -56.20 -18.60
N ASP A 292 9.64 -55.01 -19.00
CA ASP A 292 10.33 -53.79 -18.61
C ASP A 292 9.65 -53.13 -17.41
N LEU A 293 10.44 -52.89 -16.36
CA LEU A 293 10.09 -52.23 -15.12
C LEU A 293 9.87 -50.70 -15.34
N ALA A 294 8.83 -50.36 -16.06
CA ALA A 294 8.49 -48.97 -16.34
C ALA A 294 7.20 -48.59 -15.62
N ASN A 295 7.19 -48.58 -14.29
CA ASN A 295 6.17 -47.93 -13.51
C ASN A 295 6.78 -47.36 -12.20
N ALA A 296 7.74 -46.49 -12.35
CA ALA A 296 8.01 -45.53 -11.25
C ALA A 296 6.78 -44.62 -11.12
N PRO A 297 6.25 -44.38 -9.91
CA PRO A 297 5.17 -43.41 -9.74
C PRO A 297 5.57 -42.08 -10.34
N THR A 298 4.72 -41.51 -11.17
CA THR A 298 4.95 -40.17 -11.72
C THR A 298 4.86 -39.17 -10.58
N ARG A 299 5.91 -38.42 -10.39
CA ARG A 299 5.96 -37.29 -9.44
C ARG A 299 5.76 -36.00 -10.19
N GLU A 300 4.87 -35.20 -9.70
CA GLU A 300 4.57 -33.89 -10.26
C GLU A 300 4.70 -32.81 -9.17
N GLU A 301 5.53 -31.80 -9.41
CA GLU A 301 5.63 -30.65 -8.56
C GLU A 301 4.43 -29.74 -8.77
N LYS A 302 3.77 -29.37 -7.67
CA LYS A 302 2.56 -28.53 -7.66
C LYS A 302 2.68 -27.41 -6.66
N LYS A 303 1.82 -26.41 -6.84
CA LYS A 303 1.74 -25.26 -5.96
C LYS A 303 0.28 -24.93 -5.64
N ILE A 304 0.01 -24.62 -4.39
CA ILE A 304 -1.20 -23.94 -3.93
C ILE A 304 -0.80 -22.55 -3.46
N THR A 305 -1.48 -21.53 -3.95
CA THR A 305 -1.23 -20.15 -3.55
C THR A 305 -2.37 -19.63 -2.70
N LEU A 306 -2.03 -19.04 -1.55
CA LEU A 306 -2.94 -18.24 -0.74
C LEU A 306 -2.67 -16.77 -1.00
N LEU A 307 -3.72 -16.00 -1.27
CA LEU A 307 -3.67 -14.57 -1.56
C LEU A 307 -4.12 -13.74 -0.36
N PHE A 308 -3.64 -12.50 -0.27
CA PHE A 308 -4.06 -11.49 0.69
C PHE A 308 -4.88 -10.37 0.02
N ASP A 309 -5.62 -10.70 -1.02
CA ASP A 309 -6.45 -9.80 -1.82
C ASP A 309 -7.83 -9.50 -1.21
N ALA A 310 -8.10 -10.04 -0.01
CA ALA A 310 -9.33 -9.84 0.74
C ALA A 310 -9.20 -8.62 1.70
N ILE A 311 -9.75 -8.72 2.91
CA ILE A 311 -9.75 -7.60 3.87
C ILE A 311 -8.41 -7.55 4.61
N ASN A 312 -7.73 -6.41 4.50
CA ASN A 312 -6.51 -6.09 5.24
C ASN A 312 -6.78 -4.88 6.14
N VAL A 313 -6.36 -4.96 7.41
CA VAL A 313 -6.64 -3.94 8.43
C VAL A 313 -5.35 -3.59 9.16
N ASN A 314 -4.93 -2.33 9.04
CA ASN A 314 -3.86 -1.81 9.90
C ASN A 314 -4.40 -1.35 11.25
N VAL A 315 -3.68 -1.66 12.31
CA VAL A 315 -3.96 -1.17 13.66
C VAL A 315 -2.75 -0.41 14.18
N PHE A 316 -3.03 0.72 14.83
CA PHE A 316 -2.01 1.67 15.25
C PHE A 316 -1.99 1.80 16.76
N GLU A 317 -0.79 1.82 17.31
CA GLU A 317 -0.51 2.26 18.67
C GLU A 317 0.40 3.50 18.57
N ASN A 318 -0.16 4.68 18.85
CA ASN A 318 0.54 5.96 18.72
C ASN A 318 0.81 6.59 20.07
N GLU A 319 2.08 6.89 20.34
CA GLU A 319 2.51 7.71 21.48
C GLU A 319 3.02 9.05 20.97
N LEU A 320 2.21 10.11 21.12
CA LEU A 320 2.62 11.44 20.71
C LEU A 320 3.71 12.00 21.63
N ASN A 321 4.64 12.74 21.04
CA ASN A 321 5.57 13.59 21.77
C ASN A 321 4.80 14.50 22.74
N GLY A 322 5.27 14.63 23.99
CA GLY A 322 4.58 15.38 25.03
C GLY A 322 4.34 16.85 24.69
N GLN A 323 5.22 17.49 23.91
CA GLN A 323 5.02 18.85 23.43
C GLN A 323 3.83 18.90 22.48
N ILE A 324 3.83 18.09 21.43
CA ILE A 324 2.74 18.01 20.44
C ILE A 324 1.40 17.69 21.11
N GLN A 325 1.41 16.74 22.06
CA GLN A 325 0.21 16.39 22.81
C GLN A 325 -0.33 17.60 23.60
N SER A 326 0.55 18.37 24.24
CA SER A 326 0.17 19.57 25.00
C SER A 326 -0.41 20.65 24.08
N GLU A 327 0.23 20.89 22.95
CA GLU A 327 -0.22 21.90 21.98
C GLU A 327 -1.57 21.52 21.34
N LEU A 328 -1.78 20.25 21.01
CA LEU A 328 -3.08 19.78 20.50
C LEU A 328 -4.23 19.91 21.52
N LEU A 329 -3.92 19.83 22.82
CA LEU A 329 -4.92 20.00 23.87
C LEU A 329 -5.26 21.47 24.15
N SER A 330 -4.37 22.41 23.77
CA SER A 330 -4.50 23.85 24.03
C SER A 330 -4.88 24.66 22.80
N GLN A 331 -5.28 24.04 21.70
CA GLN A 331 -5.61 24.72 20.44
C GLN A 331 -6.73 25.75 20.60
N ASP A 332 -6.47 26.98 20.13
CA ASP A 332 -7.47 28.05 20.05
C ASP A 332 -8.28 27.91 18.75
N GLN A 333 -9.47 27.34 18.89
CA GLN A 333 -10.35 27.10 17.74
C GLN A 333 -11.11 28.39 17.32
N GLN A 334 -11.11 29.45 18.15
CA GLN A 334 -11.83 30.71 17.87
C GLN A 334 -10.95 31.72 17.15
N ASN A 335 -9.70 31.85 17.60
CA ASN A 335 -8.78 32.83 16.99
C ASN A 335 -7.84 32.17 15.97
N GLY A 336 -7.72 30.86 16.01
CA GLY A 336 -6.80 30.10 15.18
C GLY A 336 -5.39 30.02 15.78
N GLU A 337 -4.56 29.20 15.17
CA GLU A 337 -3.18 28.92 15.56
C GLU A 337 -2.21 29.31 14.45
N ASP A 338 -1.05 29.82 14.83
CA ASP A 338 0.02 30.18 13.89
C ASP A 338 0.75 28.95 13.34
N ARG A 339 0.70 27.83 14.09
CA ARG A 339 1.38 26.57 13.72
C ARG A 339 0.37 25.44 13.63
N LEU A 340 0.40 24.73 12.48
CA LEU A 340 -0.47 23.59 12.21
C LEU A 340 0.34 22.29 12.17
N TYR A 341 -0.20 21.26 12.78
CA TYR A 341 0.37 19.92 12.79
C TYR A 341 -0.42 19.01 11.84
N LEU A 342 0.31 18.32 10.97
CA LEU A 342 -0.26 17.39 9.99
C LEU A 342 0.47 16.06 10.08
N ARG A 343 -0.28 14.97 10.26
CA ARG A 343 0.26 13.62 10.28
C ARG A 343 -0.73 12.65 9.65
N GLY A 344 -0.25 11.80 8.73
CA GLY A 344 -1.05 10.74 8.12
C GLY A 344 -1.35 9.56 9.07
N GLY A 345 -2.12 8.59 8.58
CA GLY A 345 -2.57 7.43 9.36
C GLY A 345 -3.63 7.81 10.39
N GLU A 346 -3.60 7.20 11.58
CA GLU A 346 -4.32 7.70 12.76
C GLU A 346 -3.61 8.94 13.28
N GLY A 347 -3.85 10.05 12.61
CA GLY A 347 -2.99 11.19 12.71
C GLY A 347 -3.68 12.48 13.12
N ILE A 348 -3.18 13.57 12.55
CA ILE A 348 -3.58 14.93 12.86
C ILE A 348 -3.91 15.64 11.55
N ALA A 349 -5.07 16.30 11.48
CA ALA A 349 -5.46 17.12 10.37
C ALA A 349 -5.57 18.58 10.80
N ALA A 350 -5.38 19.49 9.85
CA ALA A 350 -5.71 20.90 10.03
C ALA A 350 -7.15 21.17 9.61
N VAL A 351 -7.84 21.95 10.42
CA VAL A 351 -9.12 22.54 10.07
C VAL A 351 -8.84 23.99 9.70
N VAL A 352 -9.35 24.44 8.56
CA VAL A 352 -9.20 25.82 8.09
C VAL A 352 -10.59 26.37 7.81
N SER A 353 -10.96 27.43 8.51
CA SER A 353 -12.17 28.20 8.30
C SER A 353 -11.82 29.50 7.61
N LEU A 354 -12.54 29.83 6.56
CA LEU A 354 -12.33 31.05 5.77
C LEU A 354 -13.47 32.03 6.00
N PHE A 355 -13.16 33.34 5.93
CA PHE A 355 -14.11 34.44 5.97
C PHE A 355 -14.78 34.70 7.33
N GLY A 356 -14.20 34.22 8.43
CA GLY A 356 -14.68 34.47 9.78
C GLY A 356 -16.04 33.80 10.12
N ASP A 357 -16.79 34.49 11.02
CA ASP A 357 -18.02 33.96 11.61
C ASP A 357 -19.26 34.28 10.75
N ASP A 358 -20.29 33.43 10.90
CA ASP A 358 -21.67 33.67 10.46
C ASP A 358 -22.48 34.17 11.65
N ASN A 359 -22.55 35.48 11.84
CA ASN A 359 -23.23 36.10 12.99
C ASN A 359 -24.74 36.20 12.80
N ASP A 360 -25.21 36.24 11.55
CA ASP A 360 -26.64 36.34 11.24
C ASP A 360 -27.35 34.97 11.12
N GLY A 361 -26.56 33.87 11.11
CA GLY A 361 -27.06 32.51 11.11
C GLY A 361 -27.67 32.08 9.79
N ASN A 362 -27.28 32.69 8.68
CA ASN A 362 -27.80 32.35 7.34
C ASN A 362 -27.09 31.17 6.68
N GLY A 363 -26.02 30.64 7.29
CA GLY A 363 -25.19 29.53 6.78
C GLY A 363 -24.02 29.98 5.89
N VAL A 364 -23.74 31.29 5.81
CA VAL A 364 -22.65 31.89 5.06
C VAL A 364 -21.88 32.84 5.98
N ALA A 365 -20.57 32.82 5.96
CA ALA A 365 -19.75 33.77 6.73
C ALA A 365 -20.00 35.23 6.29
N ASP A 366 -20.09 36.16 7.25
CA ASP A 366 -20.46 37.57 6.99
C ASP A 366 -19.51 38.21 5.97
N GLU A 367 -18.20 37.98 6.06
CA GLU A 367 -17.21 38.52 5.08
C GLU A 367 -17.47 38.00 3.66
N LEU A 368 -17.87 36.71 3.52
CA LEU A 368 -18.17 36.14 2.22
C LEU A 368 -19.42 36.75 1.60
N ASP A 369 -20.43 37.07 2.43
CA ASP A 369 -21.61 37.79 1.97
C ASP A 369 -21.27 39.22 1.53
N GLU A 370 -20.38 39.91 2.25
CA GLU A 370 -19.89 41.24 1.83
C GLU A 370 -19.14 41.16 0.50
N ILE A 371 -18.24 40.18 0.29
CA ILE A 371 -17.52 39.95 -0.95
C ILE A 371 -18.52 39.74 -2.11
N ARG A 372 -19.55 38.93 -1.90
CA ARG A 372 -20.59 38.67 -2.88
C ARG A 372 -21.39 39.90 -3.27
N GLN A 373 -21.67 40.79 -2.29
CA GLN A 373 -22.37 42.04 -2.55
C GLN A 373 -21.55 43.02 -3.38
N ASN A 374 -20.23 42.98 -3.27
CA ASN A 374 -19.31 43.85 -4.02
C ASN A 374 -19.22 43.53 -5.51
N ASN A 375 -19.78 42.39 -5.95
CA ASN A 375 -19.75 41.92 -7.34
C ASN A 375 -18.33 41.90 -7.96
N TRP A 376 -17.33 41.50 -7.19
CA TRP A 376 -15.95 41.43 -7.66
C TRP A 376 -15.78 40.33 -8.70
N LEU A 377 -14.96 40.62 -9.70
CA LEU A 377 -14.44 39.58 -10.60
C LEU A 377 -13.16 39.03 -9.96
N ILE A 378 -13.23 37.80 -9.44
CA ILE A 378 -12.09 37.16 -8.80
C ILE A 378 -11.28 36.46 -9.90
N ASN A 379 -10.06 36.92 -10.13
CA ASN A 379 -9.15 36.34 -11.11
C ASN A 379 -8.39 35.14 -10.51
N GLU A 380 -8.07 35.21 -9.21
CA GLU A 380 -7.28 34.21 -8.50
C GLU A 380 -7.62 34.21 -7.01
N ALA A 381 -7.65 33.04 -6.39
CA ALA A 381 -7.79 32.88 -4.94
C ALA A 381 -6.81 31.81 -4.46
N ASN A 382 -5.84 32.18 -3.64
CA ASN A 382 -4.77 31.32 -3.18
C ASN A 382 -4.79 31.21 -1.65
N LEU A 383 -4.66 29.97 -1.16
CA LEU A 383 -4.39 29.66 0.23
C LEU A 383 -2.95 29.16 0.33
N ILE A 384 -2.09 29.86 1.07
CA ILE A 384 -0.66 29.60 1.12
C ILE A 384 -0.28 29.08 2.51
N PHE A 385 0.37 27.91 2.53
CA PHE A 385 0.94 27.31 3.74
C PHE A 385 2.47 27.29 3.62
N TYR A 386 3.13 27.64 4.70
CA TYR A 386 4.59 27.56 4.80
C TYR A 386 4.98 26.33 5.62
N VAL A 387 5.96 25.56 5.13
CA VAL A 387 6.54 24.45 5.89
C VAL A 387 7.43 25.03 6.97
N ASP A 388 7.10 24.72 8.22
CA ASP A 388 7.96 25.02 9.36
C ASP A 388 9.21 24.13 9.30
N LYS A 389 10.38 24.75 9.44
CA LYS A 389 11.68 24.08 9.35
C LYS A 389 12.46 24.14 10.66
N ASP A 390 11.90 24.77 11.70
CA ASP A 390 12.54 24.96 12.99
C ASP A 390 12.27 23.78 13.96
#